data_eb00d393641f544fcc1bbdf3d0f17c28
#
_entry.id   eb00d393641f544fcc1bbdf3d0f17c28
#
_cell.length_a   1.000
_cell.length_b   1.000
_cell.length_c   1.000
_cell.angle_alpha   90.00
_cell.angle_beta   90.00
_cell.angle_gamma   90.00
#
_symmetry.space_group_name_H-M   'P 1'
#
loop_
_entity.id
_entity.type
_entity.pdbx_description
1 polymer ?
#
loop_
_entity_poly.entity_id
_entity_poly.type
_entity_poly.pdbx_seq_one_letter_code
_entity_poly.pdbx_strand_id
1 'polypeptide(L)'
;MNISIVEKDITEIYIIKPLWEKLNLIHLDKAVYFKSKYESFTFDKRMESIYKKAEKGIIKLNVLLDNDKGEHVGYCLSSIENSLGEIESIFIEKQYRKLGLGDKLMSNTLNWFESKGIKNIEINVVYANDEALPFYERHGFHVGNYILKRNC
;
A
#
# COMPACT_ATOMS: atom_id res chain seq x y z
N MET A 1 -10.99 -21.18 5.35
CA MET A 1 -10.03 -20.40 4.56
C MET A 1 -8.78 -20.14 5.41
N ASN A 2 -7.63 -20.51 4.91
CA ASN A 2 -6.37 -20.45 5.67
C ASN A 2 -5.47 -19.36 5.06
N ILE A 3 -5.53 -18.17 5.62
CA ILE A 3 -4.79 -17.00 5.15
C ILE A 3 -3.71 -16.63 6.16
N SER A 4 -2.46 -16.50 5.70
CA SER A 4 -1.34 -16.06 6.53
C SER A 4 -0.82 -14.71 6.06
N ILE A 5 -0.30 -13.93 7.01
CA ILE A 5 0.53 -12.76 6.69
C ILE A 5 1.98 -13.24 6.70
N VAL A 6 2.65 -13.06 5.56
CA VAL A 6 4.04 -13.48 5.40
C VAL A 6 4.89 -12.26 5.06
N GLU A 7 5.96 -12.04 5.81
CA GLU A 7 6.91 -10.97 5.49
C GLU A 7 7.86 -11.45 4.39
N LYS A 8 8.08 -10.60 3.39
CA LYS A 8 8.99 -10.86 2.29
C LYS A 8 10.07 -9.79 2.24
N ASP A 9 11.26 -10.20 1.83
CA ASP A 9 12.36 -9.27 1.58
C ASP A 9 12.09 -8.49 0.28
N ILE A 10 12.69 -7.29 0.17
CA ILE A 10 12.53 -6.45 -1.02
C ILE A 10 13.00 -7.15 -2.30
N THR A 11 13.91 -8.11 -2.20
CA THR A 11 14.36 -8.89 -3.36
C THR A 11 13.24 -9.72 -3.97
N GLU A 12 12.17 -9.99 -3.22
CA GLU A 12 11.01 -10.75 -3.67
C GLU A 12 9.82 -9.86 -4.03
N ILE A 13 10.03 -8.55 -4.17
CA ILE A 13 8.93 -7.58 -4.32
C ILE A 13 8.08 -7.82 -5.58
N TYR A 14 8.63 -8.48 -6.60
CA TYR A 14 7.88 -8.77 -7.83
C TYR A 14 6.70 -9.72 -7.60
N ILE A 15 6.63 -10.39 -6.46
CA ILE A 15 5.45 -11.17 -6.05
C ILE A 15 4.17 -10.32 -6.11
N ILE A 16 4.26 -9.04 -5.74
CA ILE A 16 3.08 -8.18 -5.68
C ILE A 16 2.73 -7.51 -7.01
N LYS A 17 3.55 -7.66 -8.05
CA LYS A 17 3.33 -6.98 -9.32
C LYS A 17 1.91 -7.14 -9.88
N PRO A 18 1.36 -8.36 -9.99
CA PRO A 18 0.00 -8.52 -10.51
C PRO A 18 -1.06 -7.81 -9.65
N LEU A 19 -0.88 -7.83 -8.34
CA LEU A 19 -1.80 -7.18 -7.40
C LEU A 19 -1.69 -5.67 -7.50
N TRP A 20 -0.46 -5.15 -7.59
CA TRP A 20 -0.21 -3.73 -7.75
C TRP A 20 -0.81 -3.20 -9.07
N GLU A 21 -0.71 -3.96 -10.14
CA GLU A 21 -1.28 -3.58 -11.43
C GLU A 21 -2.81 -3.47 -11.36
N LYS A 22 -3.47 -4.37 -10.63
CA LYS A 22 -4.90 -4.28 -10.37
C LYS A 22 -5.25 -3.01 -9.58
N LEU A 23 -4.46 -2.69 -8.56
CA LEU A 23 -4.66 -1.48 -7.77
C LEU A 23 -4.48 -0.23 -8.64
N ASN A 24 -3.48 -0.20 -9.52
CA ASN A 24 -3.24 0.93 -10.41
C ASN A 24 -4.43 1.16 -11.36
N LEU A 25 -5.06 0.10 -11.83
CA LEU A 25 -6.29 0.21 -12.64
C LEU A 25 -7.44 0.83 -11.84
N ILE A 26 -7.55 0.52 -10.56
CA ILE A 26 -8.54 1.15 -9.67
C ILE A 26 -8.24 2.64 -9.53
N HIS A 27 -6.97 3.01 -9.33
CA HIS A 27 -6.55 4.41 -9.25
C HIS A 27 -6.89 5.16 -10.55
N LEU A 28 -6.65 4.56 -11.69
CA LEU A 28 -7.00 5.14 -12.99
C LEU A 28 -8.51 5.36 -13.12
N ASP A 29 -9.30 4.37 -12.72
CA ASP A 29 -10.76 4.45 -12.77
C ASP A 29 -11.30 5.54 -11.85
N LYS A 30 -10.76 5.65 -10.63
CA LYS A 30 -11.22 6.62 -9.63
C LYS A 30 -10.71 8.03 -9.88
N ALA A 31 -9.57 8.21 -10.55
CA ALA A 31 -8.96 9.51 -10.76
C ALA A 31 -9.88 10.43 -11.59
N VAL A 32 -10.06 11.65 -11.10
CA VAL A 32 -10.81 12.69 -11.82
C VAL A 32 -9.85 13.52 -12.67
N TYR A 33 -8.69 13.88 -12.08
CA TYR A 33 -7.67 14.67 -12.74
C TYR A 33 -6.40 13.86 -12.90
N PHE A 34 -5.56 14.21 -13.87
CA PHE A 34 -4.24 13.59 -14.07
C PHE A 34 -4.29 12.08 -14.34
N LYS A 35 -5.33 11.64 -15.06
CA LYS A 35 -5.48 10.20 -15.41
C LYS A 35 -4.27 9.66 -16.18
N SER A 36 -3.66 10.50 -17.02
CA SER A 36 -2.49 10.10 -17.79
C SER A 36 -1.32 9.61 -16.93
N LYS A 37 -1.20 10.13 -15.70
CA LYS A 37 -0.20 9.66 -14.74
C LYS A 37 -0.36 8.16 -14.47
N TYR A 38 -1.59 7.69 -14.26
CA TYR A 38 -1.86 6.28 -13.97
C TYR A 38 -1.81 5.41 -15.22
N GLU A 39 -2.18 5.95 -16.37
CA GLU A 39 -2.10 5.25 -17.66
C GLU A 39 -0.66 4.88 -18.02
N SER A 40 0.28 5.78 -17.75
CA SER A 40 1.69 5.59 -18.08
C SER A 40 2.52 5.04 -16.93
N PHE A 41 1.94 4.90 -15.73
CA PHE A 41 2.67 4.45 -14.55
C PHE A 41 2.81 2.93 -14.56
N THR A 42 4.05 2.45 -14.51
CA THR A 42 4.34 1.02 -14.51
C THR A 42 4.86 0.57 -13.16
N PHE A 43 4.78 -0.72 -12.89
CA PHE A 43 5.36 -1.29 -11.68
C PHE A 43 6.86 -0.99 -11.57
N ASP A 44 7.59 -1.11 -12.69
CA ASP A 44 9.03 -0.85 -12.69
C ASP A 44 9.35 0.60 -12.31
N LYS A 45 8.57 1.56 -12.81
CA LYS A 45 8.73 2.97 -12.41
C LYS A 45 8.45 3.16 -10.92
N ARG A 46 7.43 2.49 -10.40
CA ARG A 46 7.12 2.54 -8.97
C ARG A 46 8.26 1.96 -8.15
N MET A 47 8.84 0.87 -8.60
CA MET A 47 9.94 0.22 -7.89
C MET A 47 11.19 1.08 -7.83
N GLU A 48 11.45 1.91 -8.84
CA GLU A 48 12.57 2.86 -8.79
C GLU A 48 12.49 3.74 -7.55
N SER A 49 11.30 4.27 -7.23
CA SER A 49 11.11 5.10 -6.05
C SER A 49 11.23 4.30 -4.75
N ILE A 50 10.76 3.06 -4.75
CA ILE A 50 10.83 2.17 -3.58
C ILE A 50 12.30 1.80 -3.29
N TYR A 51 13.07 1.45 -4.31
CA TYR A 51 14.49 1.12 -4.14
C TYR A 51 15.29 2.32 -3.62
N LYS A 52 14.98 3.54 -4.07
CA LYS A 52 15.62 4.75 -3.53
C LYS A 52 15.34 4.92 -2.05
N LYS A 53 14.09 4.66 -1.62
CA LYS A 53 13.75 4.71 -0.20
C LYS A 53 14.45 3.62 0.59
N ALA A 54 14.61 2.43 0.01
CA ALA A 54 15.31 1.31 0.64
C ALA A 54 16.79 1.63 0.90
N GLU A 55 17.41 2.42 0.03
CA GLU A 55 18.81 2.87 0.21
C GLU A 55 18.97 3.80 1.41
N LYS A 56 17.95 4.61 1.72
CA LYS A 56 18.01 5.64 2.76
C LYS A 56 17.30 5.25 4.05
N GLY A 57 16.44 4.25 3.99
CA GLY A 57 15.59 3.88 5.10
C GLY A 57 15.29 2.39 5.12
N ILE A 58 14.10 2.06 5.60
CA ILE A 58 13.66 0.67 5.78
C ILE A 58 12.38 0.44 4.97
N ILE A 59 12.31 -0.70 4.30
CA ILE A 59 11.09 -1.15 3.60
C ILE A 59 10.58 -2.41 4.29
N LYS A 60 9.26 -2.48 4.48
CA LYS A 60 8.59 -3.68 4.97
C LYS A 60 7.55 -4.12 3.96
N LEU A 61 7.62 -5.37 3.54
CA LEU A 61 6.64 -5.98 2.66
C LEU A 61 5.96 -7.14 3.37
N ASN A 62 4.66 -7.00 3.62
CA ASN A 62 3.81 -8.10 4.08
C ASN A 62 2.90 -8.53 2.94
N VAL A 63 2.78 -9.82 2.73
CA VAL A 63 1.86 -10.39 1.75
C VAL A 63 0.84 -11.27 2.45
N LEU A 64 -0.37 -11.32 1.90
CA LEU A 64 -1.40 -12.27 2.31
C LEU A 64 -1.28 -13.50 1.44
N LEU A 65 -1.06 -14.66 2.04
CA LEU A 65 -0.97 -15.92 1.35
C LEU A 65 -2.21 -16.77 1.67
N ASP A 66 -2.93 -17.17 0.62
CA ASP A 66 -3.96 -18.18 0.75
C ASP A 66 -3.26 -19.54 0.70
N ASN A 67 -3.11 -20.18 1.86
CA ASN A 67 -2.37 -21.43 1.99
C ASN A 67 -3.06 -22.60 1.30
N ASP A 68 -4.38 -22.54 1.16
CA ASP A 68 -5.13 -23.61 0.49
C ASP A 68 -4.86 -23.62 -1.01
N LYS A 69 -4.68 -22.42 -1.60
CA LYS A 69 -4.45 -22.27 -3.05
C LYS A 69 -2.98 -22.03 -3.40
N GLY A 70 -2.14 -21.69 -2.42
CA GLY A 70 -0.76 -21.29 -2.68
C GLY A 70 -0.64 -19.96 -3.44
N GLU A 71 -1.63 -19.08 -3.32
CA GLU A 71 -1.69 -17.80 -4.04
C GLU A 71 -1.53 -16.61 -3.12
N HIS A 72 -0.87 -15.56 -3.61
CA HIS A 72 -0.78 -14.28 -2.92
C HIS A 72 -2.02 -13.44 -3.28
N VAL A 73 -2.76 -13.02 -2.26
CA VAL A 73 -4.09 -12.41 -2.46
C VAL A 73 -4.18 -10.98 -1.92
N GLY A 74 -3.09 -10.46 -1.41
CA GLY A 74 -3.03 -9.10 -0.91
C GLY A 74 -1.63 -8.76 -0.42
N TYR A 75 -1.40 -7.49 -0.13
CA TYR A 75 -0.12 -7.03 0.41
C TYR A 75 -0.27 -5.68 1.09
N CYS A 76 0.73 -5.35 1.91
CA CYS A 76 0.97 -4.00 2.41
C CYS A 76 2.46 -3.71 2.31
N LEU A 77 2.82 -2.66 1.59
CA LEU A 77 4.17 -2.19 1.41
C LEU A 77 4.33 -0.89 2.18
N SER A 78 5.33 -0.82 3.06
CA SER A 78 5.53 0.31 3.96
C SER A 78 6.99 0.72 4.00
N SER A 79 7.24 1.98 4.37
CA SER A 79 8.60 2.51 4.44
C SER A 79 8.79 3.40 5.67
N ILE A 80 10.04 3.50 6.10
CA ILE A 80 10.49 4.49 7.09
C ILE A 80 11.69 5.21 6.48
N GLU A 81 11.59 6.53 6.40
CA GLU A 81 12.69 7.39 5.97
C GLU A 81 12.64 8.68 6.80
N ASN A 82 13.78 9.04 7.42
CA ASN A 82 13.89 10.26 8.22
C ASN A 82 12.81 10.39 9.29
N SER A 83 12.54 9.32 10.03
CA SER A 83 11.52 9.27 11.09
C SER A 83 10.09 9.44 10.60
N LEU A 84 9.85 9.43 9.29
CA LEU A 84 8.52 9.43 8.71
C LEU A 84 8.18 8.04 8.22
N GLY A 85 7.04 7.53 8.68
CA GLY A 85 6.48 6.28 8.17
C GLY A 85 5.52 6.57 7.03
N GLU A 86 5.52 5.70 6.05
CA GLU A 86 4.56 5.79 4.95
C GLU A 86 4.03 4.42 4.59
N ILE A 87 2.72 4.33 4.42
CA ILE A 87 2.12 3.17 3.78
C ILE A 87 2.15 3.46 2.30
N GLU A 88 3.08 2.79 1.60
CA GLU A 88 3.34 3.05 0.18
C GLU A 88 2.24 2.51 -0.71
N SER A 89 1.72 1.33 -0.35
CA SER A 89 0.69 0.66 -1.16
C SER A 89 0.06 -0.45 -0.35
N ILE A 90 -1.26 -0.59 -0.44
CA ILE A 90 -1.99 -1.68 0.19
C ILE A 90 -3.11 -2.12 -0.74
N PHE A 91 -3.27 -3.43 -0.92
CA PHE A 91 -4.29 -3.99 -1.77
C PHE A 91 -4.68 -5.39 -1.32
N ILE A 92 -5.96 -5.71 -1.43
CA ILE A 92 -6.49 -7.05 -1.19
C ILE A 92 -7.42 -7.38 -2.36
N GLU A 93 -7.26 -8.58 -2.93
CA GLU A 93 -8.14 -9.10 -3.97
C GLU A 93 -9.59 -9.00 -3.54
N LYS A 94 -10.47 -8.65 -4.47
CA LYS A 94 -11.89 -8.36 -4.20
C LYS A 94 -12.59 -9.47 -3.42
N GLN A 95 -12.37 -10.73 -3.80
CA GLN A 95 -13.03 -11.88 -3.17
C GLN A 95 -12.52 -12.18 -1.76
N TYR A 96 -11.42 -11.54 -1.35
CA TYR A 96 -10.87 -11.69 0.01
C TYR A 96 -11.17 -10.49 0.90
N ARG A 97 -11.94 -9.52 0.42
CA ARG A 97 -12.34 -8.35 1.20
C ARG A 97 -13.49 -8.68 2.14
N LYS A 98 -13.73 -7.81 3.14
CA LYS A 98 -14.79 -7.96 4.15
C LYS A 98 -14.62 -9.19 5.05
N LEU A 99 -13.39 -9.71 5.15
CA LEU A 99 -13.02 -10.81 6.02
C LEU A 99 -12.11 -10.37 7.17
N GLY A 100 -11.93 -9.06 7.34
CA GLY A 100 -11.03 -8.50 8.37
C GLY A 100 -9.55 -8.58 8.03
N LEU A 101 -9.19 -9.00 6.82
CA LEU A 101 -7.78 -9.15 6.42
C LEU A 101 -7.06 -7.81 6.28
N GLY A 102 -7.75 -6.79 5.79
CA GLY A 102 -7.21 -5.43 5.72
C GLY A 102 -6.87 -4.88 7.09
N ASP A 103 -7.75 -5.09 8.06
CA ASP A 103 -7.51 -4.67 9.43
C ASP A 103 -6.31 -5.40 10.04
N LYS A 104 -6.15 -6.68 9.76
CA LYS A 104 -4.99 -7.46 10.21
C LYS A 104 -3.68 -6.95 9.62
N LEU A 105 -3.66 -6.69 8.31
CA LEU A 105 -2.49 -6.11 7.64
C LEU A 105 -2.14 -4.76 8.23
N MET A 106 -3.14 -3.90 8.40
CA MET A 106 -2.93 -2.56 8.95
C MET A 106 -2.43 -2.62 10.39
N SER A 107 -3.04 -3.44 11.23
CA SER A 107 -2.59 -3.59 12.62
C SER A 107 -1.16 -4.10 12.70
N ASN A 108 -0.80 -5.08 11.88
CA ASN A 108 0.57 -5.59 11.82
C ASN A 108 1.54 -4.49 11.42
N THR A 109 1.18 -3.70 10.42
CA THR A 109 2.01 -2.61 9.92
C THR A 109 2.17 -1.49 10.95
N LEU A 110 1.08 -1.08 11.61
CA LEU A 110 1.13 -0.04 12.63
C LEU A 110 1.94 -0.49 13.84
N ASN A 111 1.83 -1.76 14.25
CA ASN A 111 2.66 -2.31 15.33
C ASN A 111 4.14 -2.28 14.96
N TRP A 112 4.48 -2.54 13.70
CA TRP A 112 5.85 -2.44 13.22
C TRP A 112 6.38 -1.00 13.33
N PHE A 113 5.61 -0.01 12.88
CA PHE A 113 6.00 1.39 13.03
C PHE A 113 6.22 1.74 14.50
N GLU A 114 5.32 1.32 15.36
CA GLU A 114 5.44 1.57 16.81
C GLU A 114 6.71 0.95 17.37
N SER A 115 7.04 -0.28 16.98
CA SER A 115 8.26 -0.97 17.40
C SER A 115 9.54 -0.24 17.00
N LYS A 116 9.46 0.58 15.94
CA LYS A 116 10.56 1.40 15.42
C LYS A 116 10.53 2.84 15.98
N GLY A 117 9.60 3.15 16.87
CA GLY A 117 9.46 4.49 17.44
C GLY A 117 8.92 5.53 16.47
N ILE A 118 8.24 5.10 15.41
CA ILE A 118 7.69 5.99 14.39
C ILE A 118 6.27 6.38 14.77
N LYS A 119 6.03 7.70 14.91
CA LYS A 119 4.73 8.25 15.28
C LYS A 119 4.00 8.91 14.12
N ASN A 120 4.76 9.53 13.22
CA ASN A 120 4.19 10.21 12.05
C ASN A 120 4.14 9.23 10.89
N ILE A 121 2.92 8.88 10.47
CA ILE A 121 2.68 7.91 9.42
C ILE A 121 1.72 8.54 8.41
N GLU A 122 2.06 8.45 7.13
CA GLU A 122 1.25 9.00 6.05
C GLU A 122 0.81 7.91 5.08
N ILE A 123 -0.28 8.18 4.40
CA ILE A 123 -0.71 7.40 3.23
C ILE A 123 -1.31 8.35 2.21
N ASN A 124 -0.97 8.16 0.93
CA ASN A 124 -1.55 8.91 -0.17
C ASN A 124 -2.76 8.16 -0.72
N VAL A 125 -3.89 8.85 -0.79
CA VAL A 125 -5.13 8.29 -1.33
C VAL A 125 -5.51 9.09 -2.57
N VAL A 126 -5.84 8.41 -3.66
CA VAL A 126 -6.26 9.07 -4.90
C VAL A 126 -7.48 9.94 -4.63
N TYR A 127 -7.43 11.19 -5.10
CA TYR A 127 -8.58 12.09 -4.99
C TYR A 127 -9.82 11.44 -5.64
N ALA A 128 -10.94 11.55 -4.95
CA ALA A 128 -12.22 10.94 -5.29
C ALA A 128 -12.32 9.43 -5.01
N ASN A 129 -11.28 8.79 -4.48
CA ASN A 129 -11.39 7.42 -3.98
C ASN A 129 -11.92 7.42 -2.54
N ASP A 130 -13.15 7.91 -2.39
CA ASP A 130 -13.77 8.09 -1.07
C ASP A 130 -14.09 6.75 -0.40
N GLU A 131 -14.20 5.68 -1.17
CA GLU A 131 -14.45 4.33 -0.62
C GLU A 131 -13.33 3.84 0.28
N ALA A 132 -12.11 4.33 0.07
CA ALA A 132 -10.94 3.93 0.88
C ALA A 132 -10.88 4.64 2.22
N LEU A 133 -11.45 5.84 2.34
CA LEU A 133 -11.30 6.68 3.52
C LEU A 133 -11.82 6.05 4.82
N PRO A 134 -13.02 5.43 4.86
CA PRO A 134 -13.51 4.82 6.10
C PRO A 134 -12.57 3.76 6.67
N PHE A 135 -11.92 2.98 5.81
CA PHE A 135 -10.94 1.99 6.25
C PHE A 135 -9.77 2.65 6.97
N TYR A 136 -9.21 3.72 6.38
CA TYR A 136 -8.08 4.43 7.00
C TYR A 136 -8.50 5.17 8.25
N GLU A 137 -9.68 5.76 8.28
CA GLU A 137 -10.21 6.47 9.46
C GLU A 137 -10.36 5.53 10.65
N ARG A 138 -10.79 4.28 10.44
CA ARG A 138 -10.88 3.29 11.52
C ARG A 138 -9.52 3.04 12.18
N HIS A 139 -8.44 3.26 11.45
CA HIS A 139 -7.07 3.07 11.95
C HIS A 139 -6.40 4.37 12.36
N GLY A 140 -7.17 5.44 12.56
CA GLY A 140 -6.67 6.69 13.10
C GLY A 140 -6.11 7.66 12.08
N PHE A 141 -6.28 7.40 10.79
CA PHE A 141 -5.85 8.32 9.73
C PHE A 141 -6.93 9.35 9.44
N HIS A 142 -6.52 10.59 9.25
CA HIS A 142 -7.40 11.70 8.88
C HIS A 142 -6.75 12.50 7.77
N VAL A 143 -7.55 13.15 6.94
CA VAL A 143 -7.04 14.06 5.91
C VAL A 143 -6.33 15.22 6.62
N GLY A 144 -5.03 15.35 6.39
CA GLY A 144 -4.23 16.41 7.00
C GLY A 144 -4.19 17.67 6.13
N ASN A 145 -3.96 17.50 4.85
CA ASN A 145 -3.86 18.60 3.90
C ASN A 145 -4.14 18.10 2.49
N TYR A 146 -4.32 19.03 1.57
CA TYR A 146 -4.44 18.72 0.14
C TYR A 146 -3.20 19.20 -0.59
N ILE A 147 -2.75 18.43 -1.58
CA ILE A 147 -1.70 18.83 -2.50
C ILE A 147 -2.37 19.21 -3.83
N LEU A 148 -2.21 20.46 -4.23
CA LEU A 148 -2.75 20.97 -5.49
C LEU A 148 -1.65 20.89 -6.55
N LYS A 149 -1.97 20.34 -7.71
CA LYS A 149 -1.03 20.14 -8.80
C LYS A 149 -1.51 20.82 -10.07
N ARG A 150 -0.56 21.18 -10.90
CA ARG A 150 -0.83 21.83 -12.18
C ARG A 150 0.07 21.21 -13.24
N ASN A 151 -0.50 20.80 -14.37
CA ASN A 151 0.24 20.27 -15.52
C ASN A 151 1.15 19.08 -15.17
N CYS A 152 0.60 18.13 -14.41
CA CYS A 152 1.34 16.93 -14.03
C CYS A 152 1.02 15.75 -14.90
#